data_85953fe91e8d98867052e338b6d35b80
#
_entry.id   85953fe91e8d98867052e338b6d35b80
#
_cell.length_a   1.000
_cell.length_b   1.000
_cell.length_c   1.000
_cell.angle_alpha   90.00
_cell.angle_beta   90.00
_cell.angle_gamma   90.00
#
_symmetry.space_group_name_H-M   'P 1'
#
loop_
_entity.id
_entity.type
_entity.pdbx_description
1 polymer ?
#
loop_
_entity_poly.entity_id
_entity_poly.type
_entity_poly.pdbx_seq_one_letter_code
_entity_poly.pdbx_strand_id
1 'polypeptide(L)'
;MRLNKFSLYLVFFLFTFSSFAQSNNYFYGSFESNGVYYQESESTDYDKKFASNTYLNLKYNLNNKWVFDLQTESYLPKQLQNYSDLLEDTFVSTFSINFNTNNFNFTAGTIYEQFGSGILLRTWEDRQLGINNSLWGLRSSYKKQNLRLVLLGGYQKKANTISEGKVFGFDSEFTVYDKKDSYSNLLVGLSYLGRLEAPHYVSYPFEDLTNSFSARIDYNSDNFYLNYEYAHKSEDGVVKFNVVSETFIKSGNAHQVNAGLIKDGLGLDFTFRRLENMGFYSERVEFGSPFFETTLNYLPALTKQHDYLLTNINVYQSQPNISFQDPSLMKAGEIGFQLDAYYNIKKETFLGGKYGAKISLNISKWNNLKGNYDYESEDYDLDLSLIHI
;
A
#
# COMPACT_ATOMS: atom_id res chain seq x y z
N MET A 1 31.88 32.26 -15.65
CA MET A 1 30.83 31.20 -15.45
C MET A 1 30.30 30.84 -16.83
N ARG A 2 30.76 29.75 -17.45
CA ARG A 2 30.30 29.32 -18.77
C ARG A 2 29.05 28.48 -18.59
N LEU A 3 27.87 29.04 -18.86
CA LEU A 3 26.63 28.27 -18.95
C LEU A 3 26.81 27.20 -20.04
N ASN A 4 26.65 25.94 -19.65
CA ASN A 4 26.77 24.81 -20.55
C ASN A 4 25.64 24.91 -21.60
N LYS A 5 25.93 24.62 -22.88
CA LYS A 5 24.94 24.73 -23.96
C LYS A 5 23.64 23.97 -23.67
N PHE A 6 23.74 22.90 -22.90
CA PHE A 6 22.59 22.12 -22.45
C PHE A 6 21.62 22.92 -21.55
N SER A 7 22.14 23.74 -20.63
CA SER A 7 21.32 24.63 -19.79
C SER A 7 20.58 25.69 -20.59
N LEU A 8 21.21 26.17 -21.69
CA LEU A 8 20.61 27.17 -22.58
C LEU A 8 19.43 26.55 -23.37
N TYR A 9 19.58 25.30 -23.85
CA TYR A 9 18.51 24.59 -24.57
C TYR A 9 17.35 24.24 -23.64
N LEU A 10 17.61 23.91 -22.39
CA LEU A 10 16.55 23.63 -21.40
C LEU A 10 15.74 24.90 -21.08
N VAL A 11 16.39 26.06 -20.91
CA VAL A 11 15.70 27.33 -20.70
C VAL A 11 14.92 27.74 -21.96
N PHE A 12 15.46 27.53 -23.15
CA PHE A 12 14.76 27.84 -24.41
C PHE A 12 13.56 26.91 -24.64
N PHE A 13 13.67 25.64 -24.28
CA PHE A 13 12.58 24.67 -24.34
C PHE A 13 11.45 25.04 -23.38
N LEU A 14 11.74 25.55 -22.18
CA LEU A 14 10.75 26.02 -21.21
C LEU A 14 10.02 27.29 -21.69
N PHE A 15 10.67 28.18 -22.45
CA PHE A 15 10.05 29.41 -22.97
C PHE A 15 9.11 29.18 -24.17
N THR A 16 9.30 28.12 -24.95
CA THR A 16 8.43 27.81 -26.09
C THR A 16 7.08 27.25 -25.72
N PHE A 17 6.88 26.79 -24.47
CA PHE A 17 5.60 26.29 -23.98
C PHE A 17 4.60 27.38 -23.57
N SER A 18 5.01 28.63 -23.42
CA SER A 18 4.10 29.71 -23.00
C SER A 18 3.10 30.17 -24.07
N SER A 19 3.15 29.64 -25.30
CA SER A 19 2.29 30.03 -26.41
C SER A 19 0.99 29.21 -26.56
N PHE A 20 0.73 28.23 -25.70
CA PHE A 20 -0.42 27.34 -25.82
C PHE A 20 -1.57 27.66 -24.82
N ALA A 21 -1.66 28.88 -24.36
CA ALA A 21 -2.57 29.30 -23.28
C ALA A 21 -4.08 29.37 -23.64
N GLN A 22 -4.51 28.87 -24.81
CA GLN A 22 -5.94 28.86 -25.20
C GLN A 22 -6.49 27.47 -25.58
N SER A 23 -5.75 26.41 -25.36
CA SER A 23 -6.24 25.03 -25.58
C SER A 23 -6.53 24.37 -24.22
N ASN A 24 -7.41 23.36 -24.22
CA ASN A 24 -7.65 22.48 -23.04
C ASN A 24 -6.40 21.66 -22.64
N ASN A 25 -5.23 22.17 -22.99
CA ASN A 25 -3.93 21.57 -22.74
C ASN A 25 -3.24 22.41 -21.66
N TYR A 26 -2.76 21.79 -20.63
CA TYR A 26 -2.01 22.47 -19.57
C TYR A 26 -0.84 21.59 -19.09
N PHE A 27 0.23 22.32 -18.79
CA PHE A 27 1.44 21.72 -18.21
C PHE A 27 1.63 22.30 -16.80
N TYR A 28 1.93 21.43 -15.84
CA TYR A 28 2.26 21.84 -14.49
C TYR A 28 3.24 20.85 -13.86
N GLY A 29 3.86 21.28 -12.79
CA GLY A 29 4.81 20.43 -12.08
C GLY A 29 5.06 20.94 -10.66
N SER A 30 5.78 20.14 -9.89
CA SER A 30 6.26 20.50 -8.57
C SER A 30 7.69 20.06 -8.39
N PHE A 31 8.42 20.83 -7.62
CA PHE A 31 9.79 20.53 -7.19
C PHE A 31 9.81 20.51 -5.66
N GLU A 32 10.35 19.44 -5.10
CA GLU A 32 10.54 19.27 -3.67
C GLU A 32 11.97 18.80 -3.42
N SER A 33 12.62 19.38 -2.41
CA SER A 33 13.97 18.94 -2.02
C SER A 33 14.10 19.01 -0.50
N ASN A 34 14.50 17.89 0.10
CA ASN A 34 14.76 17.76 1.51
C ASN A 34 16.25 17.50 1.70
N GLY A 35 16.93 18.36 2.43
CA GLY A 35 18.36 18.24 2.69
C GLY A 35 18.67 18.21 4.18
N VAL A 36 19.65 17.38 4.58
CA VAL A 36 20.13 17.26 5.96
C VAL A 36 21.65 17.37 5.98
N TYR A 37 22.17 18.17 6.88
CA TYR A 37 23.59 18.22 7.18
C TYR A 37 23.85 17.48 8.49
N TYR A 38 24.62 16.40 8.41
CA TYR A 38 24.99 15.55 9.56
C TYR A 38 26.24 16.10 10.22
N GLN A 39 26.17 16.31 11.53
CA GLN A 39 27.34 16.65 12.34
C GLN A 39 28.00 15.37 12.80
N GLU A 40 29.33 15.35 12.77
CA GLU A 40 30.11 14.24 13.33
C GLU A 40 29.89 14.11 14.84
N SER A 41 29.75 12.88 15.30
CA SER A 41 29.78 12.53 16.72
C SER A 41 30.89 11.53 16.98
N GLU A 42 31.31 11.38 18.24
CA GLU A 42 32.36 10.43 18.62
C GLU A 42 32.06 8.97 18.24
N SER A 43 30.79 8.66 17.95
CA SER A 43 30.30 7.32 17.61
C SER A 43 29.93 7.12 16.14
N THR A 44 29.95 8.16 15.31
CA THR A 44 29.44 8.07 13.93
C THR A 44 30.30 8.92 13.00
N ASP A 45 31.04 8.25 12.13
CA ASP A 45 31.77 8.86 11.02
C ASP A 45 30.88 8.80 9.77
N TYR A 46 30.67 9.95 9.12
CA TYR A 46 29.89 10.04 7.89
C TYR A 46 30.81 10.36 6.72
N ASP A 47 30.94 9.47 5.78
CA ASP A 47 31.69 9.70 4.53
C ASP A 47 31.22 10.96 3.80
N LYS A 48 29.92 11.26 3.88
CA LYS A 48 29.32 12.47 3.31
C LYS A 48 28.46 13.16 4.35
N LYS A 49 28.81 14.39 4.69
CA LYS A 49 28.11 15.19 5.73
C LYS A 49 26.77 15.74 5.26
N PHE A 50 26.52 15.82 3.94
CA PHE A 50 25.27 16.33 3.38
C PHE A 50 24.57 15.22 2.63
N ALA A 51 23.28 15.08 2.90
CA ALA A 51 22.38 14.17 2.19
C ALA A 51 21.17 14.94 1.68
N SER A 52 20.61 14.55 0.54
CA SER A 52 19.37 15.14 0.06
C SER A 52 18.55 14.18 -0.79
N ASN A 53 17.23 14.31 -0.65
CA ASN A 53 16.23 13.66 -1.49
C ASN A 53 15.47 14.74 -2.25
N THR A 54 15.51 14.68 -3.56
CA THR A 54 14.92 15.70 -4.45
C THR A 54 13.99 15.05 -5.43
N TYR A 55 12.82 15.64 -5.63
CA TYR A 55 11.75 15.15 -6.50
C TYR A 55 11.33 16.25 -7.47
N LEU A 56 11.29 15.91 -8.75
CA LEU A 56 10.69 16.76 -9.79
C LEU A 56 9.54 16.00 -10.43
N ASN A 57 8.34 16.54 -10.29
CA ASN A 57 7.14 16.00 -10.91
C ASN A 57 6.70 16.90 -12.04
N LEU A 58 6.42 16.33 -13.19
CA LEU A 58 5.94 17.00 -14.37
C LEU A 58 4.68 16.31 -14.87
N LYS A 59 3.66 17.10 -15.18
CA LYS A 59 2.40 16.58 -15.69
C LYS A 59 1.92 17.41 -16.88
N TYR A 60 1.55 16.72 -17.94
CA TYR A 60 0.98 17.33 -19.14
C TYR A 60 -0.39 16.73 -19.45
N ASN A 61 -1.40 17.58 -19.52
CA ASN A 61 -2.76 17.22 -19.89
C ASN A 61 -3.03 17.65 -21.32
N LEU A 62 -3.48 16.72 -22.16
CA LEU A 62 -3.80 16.96 -23.57
C LEU A 62 -5.28 16.65 -23.81
N ASN A 63 -6.05 17.68 -24.20
CA ASN A 63 -7.47 17.57 -24.58
C ASN A 63 -8.38 16.90 -23.53
N ASN A 64 -8.03 16.98 -22.24
CA ASN A 64 -8.73 16.35 -21.12
C ASN A 64 -8.88 14.82 -21.25
N LYS A 65 -8.22 14.19 -22.23
CA LYS A 65 -8.27 12.73 -22.44
C LYS A 65 -6.94 12.06 -22.17
N TRP A 66 -5.84 12.71 -22.48
CA TRP A 66 -4.51 12.17 -22.28
C TRP A 66 -3.80 12.91 -21.17
N VAL A 67 -3.23 12.15 -20.24
CA VAL A 67 -2.39 12.69 -19.17
C VAL A 67 -1.06 11.96 -19.22
N PHE A 68 0.01 12.73 -19.27
CA PHE A 68 1.39 12.27 -19.22
C PHE A 68 1.97 12.70 -17.89
N ASP A 69 2.44 11.75 -17.10
CA ASP A 69 3.08 11.98 -15.81
C ASP A 69 4.53 11.53 -15.87
N LEU A 70 5.44 12.34 -15.32
CA LEU A 70 6.85 12.01 -15.16
C LEU A 70 7.33 12.47 -13.79
N GLN A 71 7.98 11.60 -13.06
CA GLN A 71 8.69 11.92 -11.82
C GLN A 71 10.14 11.53 -11.94
N THR A 72 11.04 12.44 -11.59
CA THR A 72 12.45 12.13 -11.37
C THR A 72 12.78 12.26 -9.90
N GLU A 73 13.64 11.36 -9.43
CA GLU A 73 14.18 11.37 -8.09
C GLU A 73 15.69 11.54 -8.14
N SER A 74 16.24 12.25 -7.18
CA SER A 74 17.69 12.45 -7.03
C SER A 74 18.10 12.34 -5.56
N TYR A 75 19.06 11.48 -5.30
CA TYR A 75 19.60 11.16 -3.98
C TYR A 75 21.07 11.56 -3.87
N LEU A 76 21.37 12.78 -4.33
CA LEU A 76 22.74 13.29 -4.37
C LEU A 76 23.01 14.36 -3.31
N PRO A 77 24.18 14.34 -2.67
CA PRO A 77 25.33 13.43 -2.85
C PRO A 77 25.13 12.08 -2.15
N LYS A 78 24.08 11.90 -1.35
CA LYS A 78 23.67 10.71 -0.63
C LYS A 78 22.19 10.84 -0.25
N GLN A 79 21.48 9.72 -0.15
CA GLN A 79 20.11 9.66 0.37
C GLN A 79 20.05 9.99 1.87
N LEU A 80 18.88 10.42 2.35
CA LEU A 80 18.62 10.61 3.77
C LEU A 80 18.70 9.27 4.53
N GLN A 81 19.11 9.31 5.79
CA GLN A 81 19.52 8.14 6.59
C GLN A 81 18.48 7.02 6.72
N ASN A 82 17.20 7.32 6.61
CA ASN A 82 16.12 6.33 6.73
C ASN A 82 15.67 5.72 5.40
N TYR A 83 16.37 6.05 4.31
CA TYR A 83 16.06 5.55 2.97
C TYR A 83 16.93 4.36 2.63
N SER A 84 16.42 3.51 1.73
CA SER A 84 17.14 2.35 1.21
C SER A 84 18.46 2.74 0.57
N ASP A 85 19.53 1.99 0.86
CA ASP A 85 20.83 2.16 0.21
C ASP A 85 20.80 1.85 -1.30
N LEU A 86 19.72 1.26 -1.80
CA LEU A 86 19.49 1.05 -3.24
C LEU A 86 19.09 2.34 -3.97
N LEU A 87 18.74 3.40 -3.23
CA LEU A 87 18.38 4.70 -3.79
C LEU A 87 19.61 5.56 -3.94
N GLU A 88 20.23 5.49 -5.11
CA GLU A 88 21.42 6.23 -5.49
C GLU A 88 21.17 7.07 -6.74
N ASP A 89 22.00 8.09 -6.96
CA ASP A 89 22.04 8.92 -8.15
C ASP A 89 20.72 9.67 -8.48
N THR A 90 20.51 9.95 -9.76
CA THR A 90 19.32 10.60 -10.29
C THR A 90 18.72 9.74 -11.39
N PHE A 91 17.45 9.39 -11.25
CA PHE A 91 16.75 8.54 -12.20
C PHE A 91 15.30 8.95 -12.41
N VAL A 92 14.68 8.43 -13.48
CA VAL A 92 13.22 8.53 -13.68
C VAL A 92 12.56 7.49 -12.80
N SER A 93 11.89 7.95 -11.78
CA SER A 93 11.23 7.09 -10.77
C SER A 93 9.91 6.54 -11.27
N THR A 94 9.06 7.42 -11.81
CA THR A 94 7.77 7.04 -12.35
C THR A 94 7.50 7.73 -13.67
N PHE A 95 6.80 7.00 -14.54
CA PHE A 95 6.33 7.52 -15.81
C PHE A 95 5.02 6.85 -16.16
N SER A 96 4.00 7.63 -16.54
CA SER A 96 2.75 7.05 -17.01
C SER A 96 2.09 7.85 -18.14
N ILE A 97 1.39 7.13 -19.00
CA ILE A 97 0.48 7.67 -20.00
C ILE A 97 -0.91 7.17 -19.67
N ASN A 98 -1.82 8.09 -19.40
CA ASN A 98 -3.20 7.80 -19.06
C ASN A 98 -4.12 8.30 -20.19
N PHE A 99 -4.98 7.41 -20.65
CA PHE A 99 -6.06 7.75 -21.59
C PHE A 99 -7.41 7.60 -20.89
N ASN A 100 -8.21 8.65 -20.89
CA ASN A 100 -9.45 8.75 -20.15
C ASN A 100 -10.62 9.05 -21.08
N THR A 101 -11.69 8.28 -20.90
CA THR A 101 -13.02 8.56 -21.46
C THR A 101 -14.06 8.50 -20.34
N ASN A 102 -15.32 8.75 -20.65
CA ASN A 102 -16.39 8.71 -19.64
C ASN A 102 -16.51 7.33 -18.94
N ASN A 103 -16.25 6.25 -19.65
CA ASN A 103 -16.47 4.90 -19.14
C ASN A 103 -15.18 4.07 -19.06
N PHE A 104 -14.12 4.49 -19.72
CA PHE A 104 -12.91 3.72 -19.88
C PHE A 104 -11.69 4.56 -19.53
N ASN A 105 -10.78 3.98 -18.74
CA ASN A 105 -9.48 4.51 -18.44
C ASN A 105 -8.43 3.46 -18.77
N PHE A 106 -7.37 3.86 -19.44
CA PHE A 106 -6.21 3.04 -19.72
C PHE A 106 -4.95 3.73 -19.25
N THR A 107 -4.07 3.00 -18.56
CA THR A 107 -2.76 3.48 -18.08
C THR A 107 -1.66 2.57 -18.61
N ALA A 108 -0.62 3.16 -19.17
CA ALA A 108 0.63 2.49 -19.51
C ALA A 108 1.78 3.15 -18.74
N GLY A 109 2.62 2.35 -18.09
CA GLY A 109 3.72 2.80 -17.24
C GLY A 109 3.45 2.55 -15.77
N THR A 110 3.66 3.55 -14.91
CA THR A 110 3.48 3.42 -13.47
C THR A 110 2.01 3.37 -13.08
N ILE A 111 1.65 2.37 -12.27
CA ILE A 111 0.30 2.09 -11.83
C ILE A 111 0.26 2.10 -10.29
N TYR A 112 -0.66 2.90 -9.74
CA TYR A 112 -1.10 2.81 -8.36
C TYR A 112 -2.52 2.29 -8.35
N GLU A 113 -2.74 1.14 -7.71
CA GLU A 113 -4.05 0.50 -7.64
C GLU A 113 -4.23 -0.20 -6.30
N GLN A 114 -5.48 -0.31 -5.89
CA GLN A 114 -5.88 -1.06 -4.71
C GLN A 114 -7.12 -1.89 -5.04
N PHE A 115 -7.10 -3.18 -4.69
CA PHE A 115 -8.23 -4.09 -4.79
C PHE A 115 -8.92 -4.20 -3.42
N GLY A 116 -10.21 -3.87 -3.38
CA GLY A 116 -10.98 -3.90 -2.15
C GLY A 116 -10.33 -3.14 -1.00
N SER A 117 -10.19 -3.77 0.15
CA SER A 117 -9.53 -3.21 1.33
C SER A 117 -7.99 -3.16 1.21
N GLY A 118 -7.43 -3.73 0.15
CA GLY A 118 -5.99 -3.82 -0.08
C GLY A 118 -5.35 -5.12 0.41
N ILE A 119 -6.14 -6.09 0.85
CA ILE A 119 -5.64 -7.39 1.33
C ILE A 119 -4.91 -8.18 0.23
N LEU A 120 -5.32 -8.03 -1.03
CA LEU A 120 -4.61 -8.66 -2.16
C LEU A 120 -3.59 -7.74 -2.80
N LEU A 121 -3.99 -6.52 -3.09
CA LEU A 121 -3.15 -5.53 -3.77
C LEU A 121 -3.39 -4.15 -3.18
N ARG A 122 -2.30 -3.52 -2.80
CA ARG A 122 -2.25 -2.09 -2.48
C ARG A 122 -0.89 -1.54 -2.82
N THR A 123 -0.83 -0.80 -3.91
CA THR A 123 0.36 -0.09 -4.34
C THR A 123 0.27 1.38 -3.91
N TRP A 124 1.35 1.93 -3.39
CA TRP A 124 1.37 3.26 -2.81
C TRP A 124 2.77 3.87 -2.83
N GLU A 125 2.85 5.16 -2.59
CA GLU A 125 4.10 5.90 -2.40
C GLU A 125 4.04 6.65 -1.08
N ASP A 126 5.09 6.54 -0.30
CA ASP A 126 5.33 7.35 0.89
C ASP A 126 6.77 7.86 0.89
N ARG A 127 6.92 9.14 0.57
CA ARG A 127 8.23 9.78 0.47
C ARG A 127 8.92 9.97 1.80
N GLN A 128 8.18 10.00 2.92
CA GLN A 128 8.79 10.12 4.25
C GLN A 128 9.42 8.80 4.68
N LEU A 129 8.85 7.69 4.24
CA LEU A 129 9.37 6.36 4.48
C LEU A 129 10.31 5.85 3.38
N GLY A 130 10.43 6.59 2.26
CA GLY A 130 11.21 6.16 1.09
C GLY A 130 10.61 4.95 0.36
N ILE A 131 9.29 4.78 0.45
CA ILE A 131 8.59 3.61 -0.12
C ILE A 131 7.87 4.03 -1.40
N ASN A 132 8.08 3.26 -2.47
CA ASN A 132 7.28 3.31 -3.68
C ASN A 132 7.18 1.90 -4.27
N ASN A 133 6.08 1.21 -3.98
CA ASN A 133 5.80 -0.15 -4.44
C ASN A 133 4.78 -0.20 -5.60
N SER A 134 4.73 0.84 -6.42
CA SER A 134 3.91 0.88 -7.63
C SER A 134 4.24 -0.26 -8.59
N LEU A 135 3.30 -0.58 -9.47
CA LEU A 135 3.54 -1.49 -10.59
C LEU A 135 3.96 -0.70 -11.83
N TRP A 136 4.81 -1.28 -12.64
CA TRP A 136 5.15 -0.79 -13.97
C TRP A 136 4.60 -1.75 -15.02
N GLY A 137 3.61 -1.30 -15.79
CA GLY A 137 2.90 -2.16 -16.71
C GLY A 137 1.71 -1.51 -17.40
N LEU A 138 0.64 -2.27 -17.55
CA LEU A 138 -0.60 -1.85 -18.18
C LEU A 138 -1.76 -2.01 -17.22
N ARG A 139 -2.66 -1.04 -17.22
CA ARG A 139 -3.91 -1.07 -16.47
C ARG A 139 -5.06 -0.59 -17.37
N SER A 140 -6.17 -1.27 -17.29
CA SER A 140 -7.41 -0.90 -17.94
C SER A 140 -8.54 -0.90 -16.92
N SER A 141 -9.34 0.12 -16.88
CA SER A 141 -10.56 0.11 -16.09
C SER A 141 -11.78 0.52 -16.92
N TYR A 142 -12.87 -0.16 -16.66
CA TYR A 142 -14.17 0.11 -17.25
C TYR A 142 -15.19 0.36 -16.16
N LYS A 143 -15.94 1.45 -16.27
CA LYS A 143 -17.01 1.79 -15.32
C LYS A 143 -18.24 2.22 -16.11
N LYS A 144 -19.35 1.50 -15.94
CA LYS A 144 -20.63 1.86 -16.53
C LYS A 144 -21.77 1.39 -15.65
N GLN A 145 -22.68 2.30 -15.33
CA GLN A 145 -23.83 2.00 -14.48
C GLN A 145 -23.40 1.32 -13.16
N ASN A 146 -23.78 0.07 -12.99
CA ASN A 146 -23.58 -0.72 -11.77
C ASN A 146 -22.30 -1.55 -11.77
N LEU A 147 -21.51 -1.50 -12.85
CA LEU A 147 -20.33 -2.35 -13.01
C LEU A 147 -19.06 -1.50 -13.07
N ARG A 148 -18.05 -1.85 -12.25
CA ARG A 148 -16.66 -1.43 -12.37
C ARG A 148 -15.78 -2.65 -12.57
N LEU A 149 -14.90 -2.62 -13.55
CA LEU A 149 -13.89 -3.63 -13.82
C LEU A 149 -12.52 -2.98 -13.91
N VAL A 150 -11.51 -3.60 -13.32
CA VAL A 150 -10.11 -3.24 -13.47
C VAL A 150 -9.35 -4.48 -13.89
N LEU A 151 -8.47 -4.32 -14.87
CA LEU A 151 -7.49 -5.33 -15.29
C LEU A 151 -6.12 -4.69 -15.22
N LEU A 152 -5.14 -5.39 -14.70
CA LEU A 152 -3.77 -4.92 -14.68
C LEU A 152 -2.76 -6.05 -14.87
N GLY A 153 -1.56 -5.67 -15.29
CA GLY A 153 -0.42 -6.57 -15.37
C GLY A 153 0.87 -5.78 -15.52
N GLY A 154 1.92 -6.25 -14.87
CA GLY A 154 3.21 -5.57 -14.88
C GLY A 154 4.20 -6.18 -13.90
N TYR A 155 5.19 -5.39 -13.54
CA TYR A 155 6.24 -5.70 -12.59
C TYR A 155 6.22 -4.66 -11.46
N GLN A 156 6.52 -5.06 -10.25
CA GLN A 156 6.61 -4.10 -9.16
C GLN A 156 7.90 -3.27 -9.25
N LYS A 157 7.79 -1.98 -8.95
CA LYS A 157 8.96 -1.10 -8.78
C LYS A 157 9.74 -1.53 -7.54
N LYS A 158 11.06 -1.58 -7.64
CA LYS A 158 12.00 -1.90 -6.59
C LYS A 158 13.16 -0.90 -6.65
N ALA A 159 13.16 0.11 -5.79
CA ALA A 159 14.06 1.26 -5.86
C ALA A 159 14.09 1.88 -7.28
N ASN A 160 15.24 1.83 -7.96
CA ASN A 160 15.44 2.30 -9.34
C ASN A 160 15.27 1.21 -10.41
N THR A 161 14.84 0.01 -10.03
CA THR A 161 14.65 -1.16 -10.89
C THR A 161 13.22 -1.70 -10.81
N ILE A 162 12.99 -2.86 -11.37
CA ILE A 162 11.72 -3.61 -11.29
C ILE A 162 11.98 -5.01 -10.75
N SER A 163 10.97 -5.59 -10.11
CA SER A 163 10.99 -6.96 -9.62
C SER A 163 11.03 -7.98 -10.77
N GLU A 164 11.48 -9.19 -10.50
CA GLU A 164 11.50 -10.28 -11.48
C GLU A 164 10.12 -10.93 -11.64
N GLY A 165 9.33 -10.96 -10.58
CA GLY A 165 7.99 -11.55 -10.60
C GLY A 165 6.98 -10.71 -11.37
N LYS A 166 6.26 -11.36 -12.29
CA LYS A 166 5.17 -10.75 -13.04
C LYS A 166 3.91 -10.77 -12.19
N VAL A 167 3.30 -9.61 -12.02
CA VAL A 167 2.06 -9.43 -11.27
C VAL A 167 0.93 -9.13 -12.26
N PHE A 168 -0.20 -9.82 -12.11
CA PHE A 168 -1.37 -9.58 -12.94
C PHE A 168 -2.64 -9.87 -12.15
N GLY A 169 -3.71 -9.18 -12.50
CA GLY A 169 -4.95 -9.37 -11.75
C GLY A 169 -6.14 -8.60 -12.31
N PHE A 170 -7.26 -8.87 -11.69
CA PHE A 170 -8.49 -8.12 -11.94
C PHE A 170 -9.22 -7.81 -10.64
N ASP A 171 -9.98 -6.74 -10.69
CA ASP A 171 -10.93 -6.33 -9.67
C ASP A 171 -12.28 -6.02 -10.31
N SER A 172 -13.34 -6.52 -9.73
CA SER A 172 -14.70 -6.27 -10.20
C SER A 172 -15.61 -5.86 -9.05
N GLU A 173 -16.43 -4.86 -9.30
CA GLU A 173 -17.45 -4.38 -8.37
C GLU A 173 -18.78 -4.27 -9.09
N PHE A 174 -19.81 -4.83 -8.47
CA PHE A 174 -21.18 -4.77 -8.97
C PHE A 174 -22.10 -4.19 -7.89
N THR A 175 -22.76 -3.07 -8.22
CA THR A 175 -23.78 -2.47 -7.36
C THR A 175 -25.10 -3.22 -7.58
N VAL A 176 -25.48 -4.03 -6.57
CA VAL A 176 -26.68 -4.86 -6.60
C VAL A 176 -27.93 -3.99 -6.55
N TYR A 177 -27.93 -3.01 -5.66
CA TYR A 177 -28.93 -1.95 -5.64
C TYR A 177 -28.33 -0.64 -5.13
N ASP A 178 -28.96 0.46 -5.54
CA ASP A 178 -28.64 1.82 -5.14
C ASP A 178 -29.95 2.62 -5.01
N LYS A 179 -30.36 2.89 -3.79
CA LYS A 179 -31.53 3.69 -3.47
C LYS A 179 -31.12 5.14 -3.24
N LYS A 180 -31.34 5.98 -4.24
CA LYS A 180 -30.98 7.41 -4.16
C LYS A 180 -31.74 8.16 -3.08
N ASP A 181 -32.98 7.77 -2.79
CA ASP A 181 -33.85 8.48 -1.82
C ASP A 181 -33.53 8.15 -0.36
N SER A 182 -32.77 7.10 -0.08
CA SER A 182 -32.41 6.65 1.27
C SER A 182 -30.93 6.39 1.45
N TYR A 183 -30.07 6.90 0.54
CA TYR A 183 -28.61 6.69 0.53
C TYR A 183 -28.17 5.25 0.85
N SER A 184 -29.03 4.28 0.51
CA SER A 184 -28.79 2.88 0.80
C SER A 184 -28.32 2.15 -0.46
N ASN A 185 -27.15 1.52 -0.37
CA ASN A 185 -26.59 0.73 -1.47
C ASN A 185 -25.98 -0.58 -0.97
N LEU A 186 -25.93 -1.54 -1.86
CA LEU A 186 -25.25 -2.82 -1.68
C LEU A 186 -24.34 -3.07 -2.87
N LEU A 187 -23.06 -3.26 -2.60
CA LEU A 187 -22.05 -3.59 -3.57
C LEU A 187 -21.48 -4.97 -3.24
N VAL A 188 -21.18 -5.75 -4.27
CA VAL A 188 -20.43 -6.99 -4.19
C VAL A 188 -19.19 -6.88 -5.06
N GLY A 189 -18.08 -7.42 -4.61
CA GLY A 189 -16.81 -7.38 -5.32
C GLY A 189 -16.10 -8.72 -5.35
N LEU A 190 -15.37 -8.96 -6.44
CA LEU A 190 -14.48 -10.09 -6.61
C LEU A 190 -13.16 -9.60 -7.17
N SER A 191 -12.07 -10.07 -6.59
CA SER A 191 -10.72 -9.73 -7.03
C SER A 191 -9.87 -10.99 -7.17
N TYR A 192 -8.93 -10.92 -8.07
CA TYR A 192 -7.90 -11.93 -8.27
C TYR A 192 -6.55 -11.24 -8.50
N LEU A 193 -5.51 -11.77 -7.89
CA LEU A 193 -4.13 -11.36 -8.11
C LEU A 193 -3.24 -12.59 -8.23
N GLY A 194 -2.48 -12.68 -9.30
CA GLY A 194 -1.48 -13.71 -9.55
C GLY A 194 -0.08 -13.10 -9.59
N ARG A 195 0.90 -13.84 -9.07
CA ARG A 195 2.31 -13.59 -9.27
C ARG A 195 2.93 -14.78 -9.95
N LEU A 196 3.61 -14.55 -11.07
CA LEU A 196 4.37 -15.56 -11.81
C LEU A 196 5.85 -15.25 -11.65
N GLU A 197 6.57 -16.12 -10.94
CA GLU A 197 8.01 -15.99 -10.69
C GLU A 197 8.65 -17.38 -10.78
N ALA A 198 9.61 -17.54 -11.71
CA ALA A 198 10.37 -18.79 -11.79
C ALA A 198 11.21 -18.97 -10.51
N PRO A 199 11.28 -20.20 -9.96
CA PRO A 199 12.08 -20.44 -8.77
C PRO A 199 13.57 -20.26 -9.07
N HIS A 200 14.26 -19.48 -8.25
CA HIS A 200 15.70 -19.28 -8.35
C HIS A 200 16.50 -20.51 -7.93
N TYR A 201 15.89 -21.44 -7.20
CA TYR A 201 16.52 -22.63 -6.63
C TYR A 201 15.88 -23.90 -7.17
N VAL A 202 16.69 -24.73 -7.82
CA VAL A 202 16.25 -25.97 -8.50
C VAL A 202 15.76 -27.05 -7.53
N SER A 203 16.05 -26.93 -6.24
CA SER A 203 15.78 -27.98 -5.24
C SER A 203 14.45 -27.85 -4.49
N TYR A 204 13.66 -26.79 -4.73
CA TYR A 204 12.41 -26.56 -4.01
C TYR A 204 11.19 -26.72 -4.92
N PRO A 205 10.15 -27.43 -4.48
CA PRO A 205 8.94 -27.68 -5.24
C PRO A 205 7.97 -26.48 -5.14
N PHE A 206 8.43 -25.27 -5.49
CA PHE A 206 7.54 -24.13 -5.58
C PHE A 206 6.79 -24.14 -6.89
N GLU A 207 5.52 -23.86 -6.83
CA GLU A 207 4.77 -23.47 -8.01
C GLU A 207 5.26 -22.08 -8.47
N ASP A 208 5.51 -21.92 -9.76
CA ASP A 208 5.88 -20.62 -10.34
C ASP A 208 4.79 -19.58 -10.14
N LEU A 209 3.52 -20.02 -10.15
CA LEU A 209 2.35 -19.22 -10.03
C LEU A 209 1.77 -19.27 -8.61
N THR A 210 1.79 -18.14 -7.92
CA THR A 210 1.03 -17.93 -6.68
C THR A 210 -0.27 -17.23 -7.02
N ASN A 211 -1.39 -17.80 -6.60
CA ASN A 211 -2.73 -17.30 -6.82
C ASN A 211 -3.31 -16.70 -5.55
N SER A 212 -4.04 -15.60 -5.68
CA SER A 212 -4.84 -15.07 -4.59
C SER A 212 -6.16 -14.51 -5.10
N PHE A 213 -7.20 -14.62 -4.30
CA PHE A 213 -8.52 -14.07 -4.63
C PHE A 213 -9.19 -13.49 -3.39
N SER A 214 -10.08 -12.53 -3.60
CA SER A 214 -10.98 -12.04 -2.55
C SER A 214 -12.41 -11.90 -3.04
N ALA A 215 -13.34 -11.99 -2.08
CA ALA A 215 -14.75 -11.68 -2.25
C ALA A 215 -15.18 -10.72 -1.16
N ARG A 216 -15.95 -9.68 -1.54
CA ARG A 216 -16.40 -8.65 -0.60
C ARG A 216 -17.84 -8.26 -0.79
N ILE A 217 -18.44 -7.81 0.30
CA ILE A 217 -19.78 -7.25 0.36
C ILE A 217 -19.70 -5.93 1.12
N ASP A 218 -20.22 -4.86 0.53
CA ASP A 218 -20.27 -3.53 1.10
C ASP A 218 -21.72 -3.06 1.14
N TYR A 219 -22.25 -2.90 2.34
CA TYR A 219 -23.55 -2.32 2.58
C TYR A 219 -23.44 -0.96 3.24
N ASN A 220 -24.06 0.03 2.68
CA ASN A 220 -24.11 1.38 3.24
C ASN A 220 -25.55 1.86 3.35
N SER A 221 -25.88 2.58 4.40
CA SER A 221 -27.14 3.29 4.60
C SER A 221 -26.90 4.63 5.31
N ASP A 222 -27.94 5.42 5.51
CA ASP A 222 -27.84 6.75 6.14
C ASP A 222 -27.10 6.76 7.48
N ASN A 223 -27.31 5.72 8.29
CA ASN A 223 -26.80 5.67 9.66
C ASN A 223 -25.85 4.51 9.93
N PHE A 224 -25.71 3.59 8.99
CA PHE A 224 -24.98 2.35 9.21
C PHE A 224 -24.24 1.92 7.96
N TYR A 225 -23.02 1.42 8.12
CA TYR A 225 -22.31 0.69 7.08
C TYR A 225 -21.74 -0.63 7.62
N LEU A 226 -21.60 -1.60 6.74
CA LEU A 226 -20.95 -2.87 6.97
C LEU A 226 -20.20 -3.30 5.73
N ASN A 227 -18.89 -3.49 5.87
CA ASN A 227 -18.04 -4.04 4.84
C ASN A 227 -17.44 -5.36 5.35
N TYR A 228 -17.46 -6.37 4.53
CA TYR A 228 -16.80 -7.65 4.81
C TYR A 228 -16.00 -8.08 3.59
N GLU A 229 -14.75 -8.45 3.82
CA GLU A 229 -13.89 -9.04 2.80
C GLU A 229 -13.26 -10.33 3.34
N TYR A 230 -13.35 -11.37 2.52
CA TYR A 230 -12.61 -12.62 2.66
C TYR A 230 -11.56 -12.69 1.57
N ALA A 231 -10.33 -13.09 1.91
CA ALA A 231 -9.29 -13.35 0.94
C ALA A 231 -8.58 -14.66 1.21
N HIS A 232 -8.09 -15.27 0.12
CA HIS A 232 -7.28 -16.48 0.15
C HIS A 232 -6.07 -16.34 -0.77
N LYS A 233 -4.94 -16.89 -0.35
CA LYS A 233 -3.70 -17.00 -1.14
C LYS A 233 -3.29 -18.46 -1.18
N SER A 234 -2.92 -18.99 -2.36
CA SER A 234 -2.32 -20.33 -2.49
C SER A 234 -1.00 -20.40 -1.74
N GLU A 235 -0.50 -21.61 -1.58
CA GLU A 235 0.81 -21.86 -0.99
C GLU A 235 1.89 -20.99 -1.63
N ASP A 236 2.75 -20.45 -0.80
CA ASP A 236 3.86 -19.60 -1.20
C ASP A 236 4.96 -19.66 -0.14
N GLY A 237 6.20 -19.43 -0.56
CA GLY A 237 7.35 -19.38 0.31
C GLY A 237 8.12 -18.08 0.16
N VAL A 238 8.87 -17.72 1.20
CA VAL A 238 9.81 -16.60 1.17
C VAL A 238 11.21 -17.12 1.34
N VAL A 239 12.12 -16.66 0.49
CA VAL A 239 13.56 -16.98 0.57
C VAL A 239 14.22 -15.92 1.42
N LYS A 240 14.80 -16.34 2.54
CA LYS A 240 15.55 -15.49 3.44
C LYS A 240 16.99 -16.00 3.59
N PHE A 241 17.96 -15.10 3.44
CA PHE A 241 19.40 -15.47 3.49
C PHE A 241 19.76 -16.64 2.56
N ASN A 242 19.18 -16.68 1.37
CA ASN A 242 19.32 -17.78 0.40
C ASN A 242 18.82 -19.15 0.88
N VAL A 243 18.00 -19.19 1.92
CA VAL A 243 17.36 -20.39 2.43
C VAL A 243 15.85 -20.25 2.34
N VAL A 244 15.21 -21.24 1.73
CA VAL A 244 13.76 -21.42 1.80
C VAL A 244 13.49 -22.41 2.92
N SER A 245 12.60 -22.03 3.82
CA SER A 245 12.09 -22.99 4.78
C SER A 245 10.90 -23.72 4.19
N GLU A 246 11.04 -25.01 3.89
CA GLU A 246 9.95 -25.86 3.39
C GLU A 246 8.76 -25.85 4.35
N THR A 247 9.03 -25.76 5.65
CA THR A 247 8.04 -25.64 6.73
C THR A 247 7.10 -24.44 6.59
N PHE A 248 7.52 -23.41 5.87
CA PHE A 248 6.78 -22.15 5.77
C PHE A 248 6.06 -21.96 4.43
N ILE A 249 5.98 -23.03 3.63
CA ILE A 249 5.17 -23.03 2.41
C ILE A 249 3.73 -23.30 2.82
N LYS A 250 2.97 -22.23 3.03
CA LYS A 250 1.58 -22.29 3.51
C LYS A 250 0.67 -21.42 2.66
N SER A 251 -0.57 -21.87 2.55
CA SER A 251 -1.65 -21.04 2.06
C SER A 251 -2.01 -19.94 3.07
N GLY A 252 -2.61 -18.87 2.59
CA GLY A 252 -3.03 -17.74 3.41
C GLY A 252 -4.53 -17.52 3.40
N ASN A 253 -5.07 -17.03 4.51
CA ASN A 253 -6.47 -16.64 4.64
C ASN A 253 -6.60 -15.31 5.37
N ALA A 254 -7.55 -14.49 4.95
CA ALA A 254 -7.85 -13.23 5.62
C ALA A 254 -9.35 -12.99 5.75
N HIS A 255 -9.71 -12.37 6.87
CA HIS A 255 -11.05 -11.84 7.12
C HIS A 255 -10.92 -10.40 7.61
N GLN A 256 -11.66 -9.49 7.01
CA GLN A 256 -11.76 -8.12 7.47
C GLN A 256 -13.23 -7.71 7.54
N VAL A 257 -13.60 -7.11 8.66
CA VAL A 257 -14.94 -6.52 8.89
C VAL A 257 -14.73 -5.07 9.27
N ASN A 258 -15.43 -4.17 8.59
CA ASN A 258 -15.56 -2.77 9.00
C ASN A 258 -17.05 -2.47 9.17
N ALA A 259 -17.44 -1.91 10.31
CA ALA A 259 -18.81 -1.55 10.58
C ALA A 259 -18.87 -0.20 11.28
N GLY A 260 -19.84 0.62 10.94
CA GLY A 260 -20.02 1.90 11.59
C GLY A 260 -21.47 2.27 11.77
N LEU A 261 -21.74 3.03 12.84
CA LEU A 261 -23.03 3.57 13.17
C LEU A 261 -22.91 5.06 13.50
N ILE A 262 -23.76 5.88 12.88
CA ILE A 262 -23.86 7.33 13.19
C ILE A 262 -25.31 7.64 13.45
N LYS A 263 -25.65 8.04 14.69
CA LYS A 263 -27.00 8.40 15.05
C LYS A 263 -27.03 9.35 16.25
N ASP A 264 -27.81 10.43 16.15
CA ASP A 264 -28.12 11.35 17.25
C ASP A 264 -26.90 11.84 18.05
N GLY A 265 -25.78 12.13 17.38
CA GLY A 265 -24.54 12.57 18.00
C GLY A 265 -23.60 11.46 18.45
N LEU A 266 -24.05 10.19 18.40
CA LEU A 266 -23.22 9.01 18.57
C LEU A 266 -22.56 8.62 17.24
N GLY A 267 -21.27 8.37 17.25
CA GLY A 267 -20.55 7.69 16.15
C GLY A 267 -19.78 6.52 16.71
N LEU A 268 -19.91 5.39 16.06
CA LEU A 268 -19.16 4.17 16.33
C LEU A 268 -18.52 3.71 15.03
N ASP A 269 -17.25 3.34 15.10
CA ASP A 269 -16.49 2.75 14.01
C ASP A 269 -15.75 1.53 14.55
N PHE A 270 -15.97 0.38 13.94
CA PHE A 270 -15.39 -0.89 14.37
C PHE A 270 -14.70 -1.55 13.20
N THR A 271 -13.46 -1.96 13.41
CA THR A 271 -12.70 -2.78 12.48
C THR A 271 -12.22 -4.04 13.19
N PHE A 272 -12.47 -5.18 12.56
CA PHE A 272 -11.87 -6.46 12.92
C PHE A 272 -11.06 -6.97 11.75
N ARG A 273 -9.88 -7.55 12.02
CA ARG A 273 -9.05 -8.16 11.00
C ARG A 273 -8.34 -9.40 11.54
N ARG A 274 -8.34 -10.46 10.73
CA ARG A 274 -7.53 -11.65 10.90
C ARG A 274 -6.77 -11.91 9.61
N LEU A 275 -5.47 -11.96 9.68
CA LEU A 275 -4.57 -12.27 8.57
C LEU A 275 -3.74 -13.49 8.96
N GLU A 276 -3.72 -14.50 8.12
CA GLU A 276 -2.94 -15.72 8.29
C GLU A 276 -2.18 -15.98 7.01
N ASN A 277 -0.84 -15.99 7.08
CA ASN A 277 0.06 -16.24 5.95
C ASN A 277 -0.25 -15.38 4.69
N MET A 278 -0.77 -14.18 4.87
CA MET A 278 -1.21 -13.29 3.79
C MET A 278 -0.11 -12.39 3.24
N GLY A 279 1.11 -12.46 3.76
CA GLY A 279 2.22 -11.73 3.15
C GLY A 279 2.34 -12.10 1.67
N PHE A 280 2.27 -11.11 0.76
CA PHE A 280 2.34 -11.32 -0.67
C PHE A 280 3.38 -10.37 -1.26
N TYR A 281 4.40 -10.93 -1.87
CA TYR A 281 5.56 -10.23 -2.39
C TYR A 281 5.68 -10.45 -3.89
N SER A 282 6.22 -9.48 -4.60
CA SER A 282 6.51 -9.62 -6.04
C SER A 282 7.70 -10.53 -6.32
N GLU A 283 8.58 -10.69 -5.33
CA GLU A 283 9.73 -11.61 -5.37
C GLU A 283 9.77 -12.43 -4.09
N ARG A 284 10.10 -13.72 -4.20
CA ARG A 284 10.30 -14.61 -3.05
C ARG A 284 11.60 -14.36 -2.30
N VAL A 285 12.56 -13.75 -2.98
CA VAL A 285 13.88 -13.45 -2.41
C VAL A 285 13.84 -12.15 -1.67
N GLU A 286 14.07 -12.23 -0.36
CA GLU A 286 14.33 -11.06 0.45
C GLU A 286 15.75 -10.56 0.18
N PHE A 287 15.91 -9.46 -0.52
CA PHE A 287 17.21 -8.87 -0.80
C PHE A 287 17.34 -7.47 -0.22
N GLY A 288 18.31 -7.29 0.68
CA GLY A 288 18.77 -5.98 1.17
C GLY A 288 17.82 -5.33 2.17
N SER A 289 17.21 -4.29 1.79
CA SER A 289 16.30 -3.54 2.61
C SER A 289 14.89 -4.09 2.56
N PRO A 290 14.17 -3.71 3.56
CA PRO A 290 13.08 -4.44 4.14
C PRO A 290 11.94 -4.71 3.17
N PHE A 291 11.25 -5.79 3.43
CA PHE A 291 9.99 -6.30 2.91
C PHE A 291 9.01 -5.29 2.27
N PHE A 292 9.13 -4.00 2.55
CA PHE A 292 8.21 -2.98 2.09
C PHE A 292 8.33 -2.71 0.58
N GLU A 293 9.53 -2.85 0.00
CA GLU A 293 9.74 -2.54 -1.42
C GLU A 293 9.11 -3.56 -2.36
N THR A 294 9.00 -4.82 -1.93
CA THR A 294 8.44 -5.91 -2.75
C THR A 294 7.06 -6.37 -2.29
N THR A 295 6.49 -5.73 -1.27
CA THR A 295 5.16 -6.06 -0.75
C THR A 295 4.06 -5.58 -1.72
N LEU A 296 3.19 -6.49 -2.13
CA LEU A 296 2.05 -6.21 -3.01
C LEU A 296 0.81 -5.76 -2.23
N ASN A 297 0.66 -6.21 -0.98
CA ASN A 297 -0.56 -6.07 -0.18
C ASN A 297 -0.32 -5.41 1.17
N TYR A 298 0.43 -4.31 1.20
CA TYR A 298 0.66 -3.58 2.44
C TYR A 298 -0.63 -3.06 3.07
N LEU A 299 -0.91 -3.47 4.30
CA LEU A 299 -2.04 -2.99 5.09
C LEU A 299 -1.53 -2.16 6.29
N PRO A 300 -2.07 -0.96 6.52
CA PRO A 300 -1.71 -0.17 7.69
C PRO A 300 -2.15 -0.87 8.98
N ALA A 301 -1.41 -0.60 10.06
CA ALA A 301 -1.81 -1.05 11.39
C ALA A 301 -3.19 -0.52 11.77
N LEU A 302 -3.98 -1.31 12.53
CA LEU A 302 -5.29 -0.90 13.06
C LEU A 302 -5.17 -0.08 14.35
N THR A 303 -4.16 0.72 14.49
CA THR A 303 -4.04 1.66 15.60
C THR A 303 -4.30 3.04 15.09
N LYS A 304 -5.26 3.75 15.68
CA LYS A 304 -5.50 5.13 15.32
C LYS A 304 -4.24 5.94 15.63
N GLN A 305 -3.68 6.53 14.58
CA GLN A 305 -2.61 7.50 14.76
C GLN A 305 -3.22 8.76 15.36
N HIS A 306 -2.88 9.03 16.60
CA HIS A 306 -3.08 10.33 17.19
C HIS A 306 -1.83 11.18 16.92
N ASP A 307 -1.98 12.50 16.87
CA ASP A 307 -0.88 13.47 16.69
C ASP A 307 0.15 13.45 17.83
N TYR A 308 0.04 12.51 18.76
CA TYR A 308 0.95 12.36 19.88
C TYR A 308 2.08 11.39 19.53
N LEU A 309 3.32 11.87 19.72
CA LEU A 309 4.58 11.15 19.46
C LEU A 309 4.66 9.72 20.03
N LEU A 310 3.93 9.42 21.11
CA LEU A 310 3.97 8.13 21.77
C LEU A 310 3.26 7.01 20.98
N THR A 311 2.32 7.33 20.08
CA THR A 311 1.62 6.35 19.27
C THR A 311 2.41 5.93 18.02
N ASN A 312 3.40 6.73 17.61
CA ASN A 312 4.28 6.42 16.48
C ASN A 312 5.43 5.47 16.85
N ILE A 313 5.69 5.28 18.15
CA ILE A 313 6.80 4.43 18.63
C ILE A 313 6.49 2.94 18.45
N ASN A 314 5.21 2.59 18.49
CA ASN A 314 4.75 1.21 18.34
C ASN A 314 3.96 1.02 17.04
N VAL A 315 4.56 1.37 15.90
CA VAL A 315 4.01 1.00 14.60
C VAL A 315 4.07 -0.52 14.49
N TYR A 316 2.94 -1.16 14.73
CA TYR A 316 2.82 -2.59 14.58
C TYR A 316 2.81 -2.94 13.09
N GLN A 317 3.71 -3.82 12.67
CA GLN A 317 3.70 -4.33 11.31
C GLN A 317 2.50 -5.27 11.16
N SER A 318 1.57 -4.88 10.34
CA SER A 318 0.35 -5.64 10.06
C SER A 318 0.57 -6.90 9.21
N GLN A 319 1.81 -7.11 8.74
CA GLN A 319 2.15 -8.27 7.94
C GLN A 319 2.81 -9.35 8.80
N PRO A 320 2.48 -10.63 8.58
CA PRO A 320 3.17 -11.72 9.26
C PRO A 320 4.65 -11.68 8.89
N ASN A 321 5.49 -11.66 9.91
CA ASN A 321 6.93 -11.73 9.70
C ASN A 321 7.35 -13.21 9.70
N ILE A 322 7.55 -13.77 8.51
CA ILE A 322 7.99 -15.17 8.30
C ILE A 322 9.48 -15.34 8.59
N SER A 323 10.15 -14.30 9.04
CA SER A 323 11.61 -14.22 9.10
C SER A 323 12.26 -14.91 10.31
N PHE A 324 11.60 -15.88 10.94
CA PHE A 324 12.18 -16.55 12.10
C PHE A 324 12.74 -17.94 11.74
N GLN A 325 14.00 -18.12 12.07
CA GLN A 325 14.65 -19.43 11.99
C GLN A 325 14.19 -20.39 13.10
N ASP A 326 13.63 -19.83 14.18
CA ASP A 326 13.09 -20.63 15.28
C ASP A 326 11.56 -20.77 15.09
N PRO A 327 11.07 -21.99 14.84
CA PRO A 327 9.66 -22.27 14.67
C PRO A 327 8.79 -21.83 15.88
N SER A 328 9.34 -21.85 17.08
CA SER A 328 8.63 -21.44 18.31
C SER A 328 8.35 -19.93 18.36
N LEU A 329 9.11 -19.14 17.61
CA LEU A 329 8.94 -17.68 17.49
C LEU A 329 8.16 -17.27 16.25
N MET A 330 7.69 -18.24 15.48
CA MET A 330 6.99 -17.98 14.23
C MET A 330 5.70 -17.21 14.45
N LYS A 331 5.54 -16.16 13.65
CA LYS A 331 4.33 -15.35 13.61
C LYS A 331 3.64 -15.59 12.28
N ALA A 332 2.60 -16.42 12.29
CA ALA A 332 1.84 -16.76 11.09
C ALA A 332 0.88 -15.66 10.64
N GLY A 333 0.74 -14.63 11.43
CA GLY A 333 -0.15 -13.53 11.14
C GLY A 333 -0.62 -12.81 12.39
N GLU A 334 -1.73 -12.11 12.24
CA GLU A 334 -2.32 -11.29 13.28
C GLU A 334 -3.85 -11.44 13.36
N ILE A 335 -4.39 -11.23 14.53
CA ILE A 335 -5.82 -11.04 14.77
C ILE A 335 -6.03 -9.87 15.71
N GLY A 336 -6.96 -9.00 15.37
CA GLY A 336 -7.21 -7.85 16.21
C GLY A 336 -8.43 -7.07 15.83
N PHE A 337 -8.76 -6.11 16.66
CA PHE A 337 -9.83 -5.17 16.41
C PHE A 337 -9.48 -3.76 16.89
N GLN A 338 -10.17 -2.80 16.29
CA GLN A 338 -10.19 -1.41 16.73
C GLN A 338 -11.62 -0.95 16.86
N LEU A 339 -11.92 -0.23 17.93
CA LEU A 339 -13.17 0.49 18.14
C LEU A 339 -12.88 1.96 18.36
N ASP A 340 -13.48 2.80 17.55
CA ASP A 340 -13.56 4.25 17.72
C ASP A 340 -15.00 4.61 18.07
N ALA A 341 -15.18 5.32 19.17
CA ALA A 341 -16.48 5.79 19.60
C ALA A 341 -16.41 7.26 19.95
N TYR A 342 -17.42 8.00 19.57
CA TYR A 342 -17.58 9.38 20.04
C TYR A 342 -19.04 9.70 20.30
N TYR A 343 -19.27 10.62 21.24
CA TYR A 343 -20.58 11.16 21.53
C TYR A 343 -20.52 12.69 21.68
N ASN A 344 -21.35 13.38 20.90
CA ASN A 344 -21.49 14.83 20.96
C ASN A 344 -22.62 15.18 21.92
N ILE A 345 -22.27 15.73 23.08
CA ILE A 345 -23.21 16.20 24.10
C ILE A 345 -23.74 17.56 23.67
N LYS A 346 -25.07 17.71 23.64
CA LYS A 346 -25.73 18.94 23.20
C LYS A 346 -25.38 20.11 24.14
N LYS A 347 -25.37 21.31 23.57
CA LYS A 347 -25.26 22.56 24.31
C LYS A 347 -26.43 22.71 25.31
N GLU A 348 -26.23 23.52 26.34
CA GLU A 348 -27.22 23.84 27.34
C GLU A 348 -27.75 22.60 28.13
N THR A 349 -26.97 21.55 28.20
CA THR A 349 -27.22 20.39 29.04
C THR A 349 -26.24 20.35 30.22
N PHE A 350 -26.55 19.60 31.25
CA PHE A 350 -25.70 19.48 32.46
C PHE A 350 -24.24 19.08 32.14
N LEU A 351 -24.03 18.13 31.24
CA LEU A 351 -22.68 17.68 30.80
C LEU A 351 -22.12 18.52 29.66
N GLY A 352 -22.95 19.13 28.83
CA GLY A 352 -22.50 19.88 27.66
C GLY A 352 -22.19 21.36 27.94
N GLY A 353 -22.67 21.90 29.07
CA GLY A 353 -22.49 23.31 29.40
C GLY A 353 -22.95 24.26 28.29
N LYS A 354 -22.37 25.46 28.24
CA LYS A 354 -22.72 26.51 27.27
C LYS A 354 -22.39 26.16 25.83
N TYR A 355 -21.33 25.34 25.61
CA TYR A 355 -20.75 25.10 24.26
C TYR A 355 -20.99 23.71 23.71
N GLY A 356 -21.51 22.78 24.53
CA GLY A 356 -21.52 21.36 24.25
C GLY A 356 -20.17 20.71 24.59
N ALA A 357 -20.13 19.41 24.56
CA ALA A 357 -18.90 18.64 24.77
C ALA A 357 -18.83 17.46 23.79
N LYS A 358 -17.63 17.00 23.50
CA LYS A 358 -17.39 15.76 22.75
C LYS A 358 -16.57 14.82 23.61
N ILE A 359 -17.05 13.60 23.78
CA ILE A 359 -16.33 12.51 24.41
C ILE A 359 -15.90 11.56 23.28
N SER A 360 -14.65 11.12 23.31
CA SER A 360 -14.13 10.14 22.34
C SER A 360 -13.39 9.05 23.09
N LEU A 361 -13.55 7.81 22.61
CA LEU A 361 -12.89 6.63 23.11
C LEU A 361 -12.33 5.85 21.91
N ASN A 362 -11.06 5.46 21.99
CA ASN A 362 -10.44 4.54 21.04
C ASN A 362 -9.89 3.34 21.82
N ILE A 363 -10.18 2.14 21.34
CA ILE A 363 -9.66 0.89 21.88
C ILE A 363 -9.14 0.07 20.71
N SER A 364 -7.90 -0.43 20.83
CA SER A 364 -7.31 -1.38 19.89
C SER A 364 -6.72 -2.55 20.66
N LYS A 365 -6.94 -3.77 20.16
CA LYS A 365 -6.31 -4.97 20.70
C LYS A 365 -5.77 -5.83 19.56
N TRP A 366 -4.53 -6.25 19.72
CA TRP A 366 -3.80 -7.05 18.75
C TRP A 366 -3.21 -8.28 19.39
N ASN A 367 -3.20 -9.37 18.65
CA ASN A 367 -2.51 -10.59 19.01
C ASN A 367 -1.85 -11.17 17.75
N ASN A 368 -0.71 -11.80 17.91
CA ASN A 368 -0.14 -12.64 16.85
C ASN A 368 -0.93 -13.95 16.78
N LEU A 369 -1.01 -14.51 15.58
CA LEU A 369 -1.39 -15.91 15.42
C LEU A 369 -0.16 -16.75 15.72
N LYS A 370 -0.24 -17.62 16.71
CA LYS A 370 0.84 -18.55 17.09
C LYS A 370 0.66 -19.83 16.28
N GLY A 371 1.77 -20.34 15.74
CA GLY A 371 1.84 -21.69 15.20
C GLY A 371 2.50 -22.66 16.16
N ASN A 372 2.04 -23.88 16.16
CA ASN A 372 2.71 -25.02 16.76
C ASN A 372 3.44 -25.78 15.65
N TYR A 373 4.74 -25.92 15.79
CA TYR A 373 5.57 -26.70 14.89
C TYR A 373 5.67 -28.13 15.41
N ASP A 374 5.29 -29.08 14.59
CA ASP A 374 5.51 -30.49 14.85
C ASP A 374 6.84 -30.93 14.22
N TYR A 375 7.79 -31.29 15.06
CA TYR A 375 9.12 -31.71 14.63
C TYR A 375 9.15 -33.10 13.99
N GLU A 376 8.10 -33.92 14.19
CA GLU A 376 8.04 -35.27 13.61
C GLU A 376 7.50 -35.25 12.18
N SER A 377 6.50 -34.43 11.93
CA SER A 377 5.91 -34.25 10.59
C SER A 377 6.58 -33.16 9.77
N GLU A 378 7.47 -32.38 10.38
CA GLU A 378 8.01 -31.15 9.81
C GLU A 378 6.91 -30.18 9.35
N ASP A 379 5.74 -30.29 9.95
CA ASP A 379 4.58 -29.48 9.62
C ASP A 379 4.25 -28.47 10.73
N TYR A 380 3.40 -27.56 10.41
CA TYR A 380 3.05 -26.42 11.22
C TYR A 380 1.53 -26.22 11.25
N ASP A 381 0.96 -26.35 12.43
CA ASP A 381 -0.44 -26.08 12.67
C ASP A 381 -0.62 -24.77 13.44
N LEU A 382 -1.63 -24.00 13.06
CA LEU A 382 -2.04 -22.82 13.80
C LEU A 382 -2.75 -23.22 15.08
N ASP A 383 -2.10 -22.92 16.21
CA ASP A 383 -2.81 -22.84 17.47
C ASP A 383 -3.57 -21.50 17.51
N LEU A 384 -4.89 -21.58 17.57
CA LEU A 384 -5.75 -20.40 17.72
C LEU A 384 -5.64 -19.75 19.10
N SER A 385 -4.70 -20.19 19.94
CA SER A 385 -4.42 -19.56 21.21
C SER A 385 -3.84 -18.16 20.98
N LEU A 386 -4.55 -17.18 21.49
CA LEU A 386 -4.16 -15.78 21.44
C LEU A 386 -2.97 -15.55 22.36
N ILE A 387 -1.81 -15.19 21.80
CA ILE A 387 -0.71 -14.68 22.62
C ILE A 387 -1.00 -13.20 22.89
N HIS A 388 -1.10 -12.86 24.16
CA HIS A 388 -1.09 -11.47 24.58
C HIS A 388 0.33 -10.92 24.45
N ILE A 389 0.47 -9.82 23.75
CA ILE A 389 1.67 -8.98 23.76
C ILE A 389 1.51 -7.97 24.87
#